data_c6ddde64359de0c4e3cf5d6f2f76f54e
#
_entry.id   c6ddde64359de0c4e3cf5d6f2f76f54e
#
_cell.length_a   1.000
_cell.length_b   1.000
_cell.length_c   1.000
_cell.angle_alpha   90.00
_cell.angle_beta   90.00
_cell.angle_gamma   90.00
#
_symmetry.space_group_name_H-M   'P 1'
#
loop_
_entity.id
_entity.type
_entity.pdbx_description
1 polymer ?
#
loop_
_entity_poly.entity_id
_entity_poly.type
_entity_poly.pdbx_seq_one_letter_code
_entity_poly.pdbx_strand_id
1 'polypeptide(L)'
;ILSGDSEGAAGYDYVISTDRDCITNKDYASVNKNQVQTSTTFKYVQQGTYYAYCHAWKRDENGKKVFSDWSNAYPFVVSAITPDAPVITNVKVSGSTIKVTYKAAANATGYDIVLGTGSKKENGETRPYQYGNHKKLNLKEGTVTATFKNVPKGTWVVGMHAFNRTSEDGKK
;
A
#
# COMPACT_ATOMS: atom_id res chain seq x y z
N ILE A 1 -3.43 -11.22 8.83
CA ILE A 1 -3.31 -12.10 10.00
C ILE A 1 -4.69 -12.55 10.41
N LEU A 2 -4.82 -13.83 10.69
CA LEU A 2 -6.02 -14.47 11.20
C LEU A 2 -5.73 -15.01 12.60
N SER A 3 -6.68 -14.87 13.53
CA SER A 3 -6.69 -15.60 14.81
C SER A 3 -7.76 -16.69 14.77
N GLY A 4 -7.69 -17.63 15.70
CA GLY A 4 -8.84 -18.46 16.04
C GLY A 4 -9.93 -17.64 16.72
N ASP A 5 -11.15 -18.14 16.69
CA ASP A 5 -12.24 -17.58 17.49
C ASP A 5 -12.06 -17.96 18.96
N SER A 6 -12.34 -17.02 19.87
CA SER A 6 -12.29 -17.24 21.32
C SER A 6 -13.68 -17.05 21.91
N GLU A 7 -14.19 -18.07 22.58
CA GLU A 7 -15.52 -18.05 23.19
C GLU A 7 -15.68 -16.85 24.14
N GLY A 8 -16.74 -16.10 23.96
CA GLY A 8 -17.05 -14.91 24.77
C GLY A 8 -16.18 -13.68 24.50
N ALA A 9 -15.31 -13.70 23.49
CA ALA A 9 -14.54 -12.53 23.09
C ALA A 9 -15.46 -11.48 22.44
N ALA A 10 -15.25 -10.21 22.82
CA ALA A 10 -15.86 -9.06 22.16
C ALA A 10 -14.96 -8.46 21.09
N GLY A 11 -13.71 -8.88 21.03
CA GLY A 11 -12.74 -8.47 20.03
C GLY A 11 -11.32 -8.88 20.35
N TYR A 12 -10.39 -8.42 19.51
CA TYR A 12 -8.99 -8.82 19.51
C TYR A 12 -8.09 -7.61 19.34
N ASP A 13 -6.92 -7.69 19.95
CA ASP A 13 -5.81 -6.78 19.65
C ASP A 13 -4.67 -7.61 19.04
N TYR A 14 -4.04 -7.08 17.98
CA TYR A 14 -2.97 -7.74 17.25
C TYR A 14 -1.72 -6.90 17.27
N VAL A 15 -0.57 -7.54 17.40
CA VAL A 15 0.73 -6.88 17.28
C VAL A 15 1.64 -7.66 16.35
N ILE A 16 2.56 -6.96 15.70
CA ILE A 16 3.69 -7.53 14.97
C ILE A 16 4.97 -6.86 15.42
N SER A 17 6.06 -7.61 15.48
CA SER A 17 7.41 -7.10 15.78
C SER A 17 8.46 -7.95 15.12
N THR A 18 9.66 -7.39 14.90
CA THR A 18 10.87 -8.12 14.55
C THR A 18 11.50 -8.79 15.78
N ASP A 19 11.12 -8.35 16.98
CA ASP A 19 11.52 -8.95 18.25
C ASP A 19 10.52 -10.06 18.64
N ARG A 20 11.03 -11.28 18.84
CA ARG A 20 10.24 -12.41 19.31
C ARG A 20 9.70 -12.20 20.73
N ASP A 21 10.43 -11.47 21.57
CA ASP A 21 10.07 -11.23 22.95
C ASP A 21 9.33 -9.90 23.15
N CYS A 22 8.79 -9.35 22.06
CA CYS A 22 8.14 -8.05 22.03
C CYS A 22 6.98 -7.88 23.04
N ILE A 23 6.32 -8.96 23.44
CA ILE A 23 5.26 -8.91 24.46
C ILE A 23 5.84 -8.54 25.82
N THR A 24 6.97 -9.12 26.18
CA THR A 24 7.71 -8.83 27.41
C THR A 24 8.37 -7.46 27.34
N ASN A 25 9.02 -7.16 26.22
CA ASN A 25 9.80 -5.94 26.01
C ASN A 25 8.89 -4.73 25.69
N LYS A 26 7.62 -4.98 25.32
CA LYS A 26 6.65 -3.97 24.85
C LYS A 26 7.13 -3.18 23.62
N ASP A 27 7.92 -3.85 22.77
CA ASP A 27 8.50 -3.30 21.55
C ASP A 27 7.75 -3.82 20.31
N TYR A 28 6.81 -3.04 19.83
CA TYR A 28 5.95 -3.40 18.70
C TYR A 28 6.27 -2.57 17.46
N ALA A 29 6.51 -3.23 16.33
CA ALA A 29 6.63 -2.56 15.04
C ALA A 29 5.29 -1.99 14.56
N SER A 30 4.20 -2.69 14.85
CA SER A 30 2.83 -2.20 14.55
C SER A 30 1.79 -2.87 15.44
N VAL A 31 0.69 -2.15 15.71
CA VAL A 31 -0.39 -2.60 16.59
C VAL A 31 -1.74 -2.26 15.98
N ASN A 32 -2.63 -3.25 15.89
CA ASN A 32 -4.04 -3.06 15.52
C ASN A 32 -4.92 -3.47 16.70
N LYS A 33 -5.50 -2.49 17.39
CA LYS A 33 -6.37 -2.69 18.55
C LYS A 33 -7.84 -2.66 18.18
N ASN A 34 -8.66 -3.22 19.06
CA ASN A 34 -10.13 -3.14 18.99
C ASN A 34 -10.73 -3.76 17.72
N GLN A 35 -10.11 -4.80 17.19
CA GLN A 35 -10.64 -5.52 16.04
C GLN A 35 -11.78 -6.43 16.52
N VAL A 36 -12.98 -6.28 15.98
CA VAL A 36 -14.12 -7.16 16.29
C VAL A 36 -14.09 -8.46 15.50
N GLN A 37 -13.30 -8.51 14.43
CA GLN A 37 -13.15 -9.70 13.59
C GLN A 37 -11.89 -10.48 13.99
N THR A 38 -11.90 -11.78 13.72
CA THR A 38 -10.75 -12.67 13.89
C THR A 38 -9.64 -12.45 12.86
N SER A 39 -9.65 -11.32 12.16
CA SER A 39 -8.64 -10.97 11.16
C SER A 39 -8.27 -9.50 11.21
N THR A 40 -7.03 -9.20 10.83
CA THR A 40 -6.56 -7.82 10.66
C THR A 40 -5.53 -7.72 9.55
N THR A 41 -5.40 -6.52 8.97
CA THR A 41 -4.40 -6.21 7.94
C THR A 41 -3.49 -5.11 8.44
N PHE A 42 -2.19 -5.37 8.44
CA PHE A 42 -1.16 -4.37 8.64
C PHE A 42 -0.71 -3.83 7.29
N LYS A 43 -0.65 -2.52 7.15
CA LYS A 43 -0.15 -1.84 5.94
C LYS A 43 1.25 -1.29 6.18
N TYR A 44 1.99 -1.06 5.10
CA TYR A 44 3.32 -0.44 5.11
C TYR A 44 4.35 -1.17 5.99
N VAL A 45 4.22 -2.49 6.09
CA VAL A 45 5.18 -3.31 6.83
C VAL A 45 6.44 -3.44 5.99
N GLN A 46 7.58 -3.10 6.58
CA GLN A 46 8.88 -3.21 5.91
C GLN A 46 9.25 -4.68 5.68
N GLN A 47 10.10 -4.92 4.68
CA GLN A 47 10.68 -6.24 4.44
C GLN A 47 11.44 -6.74 5.66
N GLY A 48 11.23 -7.99 6.03
CA GLY A 48 11.89 -8.59 7.18
C GLY A 48 11.19 -9.83 7.72
N THR A 49 11.75 -10.43 8.75
CA THR A 49 11.12 -11.51 9.53
C THR A 49 10.42 -10.91 10.74
N TYR A 50 9.20 -11.30 10.95
CA TYR A 50 8.34 -10.79 12.00
C TYR A 50 7.73 -11.93 12.82
N TYR A 51 7.25 -11.57 14.01
CA TYR A 51 6.44 -12.39 14.89
C TYR A 51 5.11 -11.68 15.11
N ALA A 52 4.01 -12.42 14.92
CA ALA A 52 2.66 -11.93 15.20
C ALA A 52 2.15 -12.53 16.49
N TYR A 53 1.38 -11.72 17.23
CA TYR A 53 0.67 -12.11 18.43
C TYR A 53 -0.73 -11.51 18.41
N CYS A 54 -1.64 -12.17 19.08
CA CYS A 54 -2.94 -11.61 19.38
C CYS A 54 -3.38 -11.98 20.78
N HIS A 55 -4.29 -11.20 21.35
CA HIS A 55 -5.07 -11.58 22.51
C HIS A 55 -6.53 -11.16 22.31
N ALA A 56 -7.42 -11.90 22.93
CA ALA A 56 -8.84 -11.59 22.98
C ALA A 56 -9.14 -10.63 24.14
N TRP A 57 -10.21 -9.87 24.00
CA TRP A 57 -10.72 -9.06 25.10
C TRP A 57 -12.25 -9.11 25.15
N LYS A 58 -12.79 -8.89 26.35
CA LYS A 58 -14.20 -8.62 26.61
C LYS A 58 -14.31 -7.46 27.58
N ARG A 59 -15.52 -6.95 27.79
CA ARG A 59 -15.78 -5.97 28.85
C ARG A 59 -16.41 -6.66 30.05
N ASP A 60 -15.96 -6.26 31.24
CA ASP A 60 -16.61 -6.65 32.50
C ASP A 60 -17.92 -5.87 32.72
N GLU A 61 -18.58 -6.14 33.82
CA GLU A 61 -19.85 -5.47 34.25
C GLU A 61 -19.70 -3.94 34.41
N ASN A 62 -18.48 -3.44 34.63
CA ASN A 62 -18.16 -2.01 34.72
C ASN A 62 -17.74 -1.39 33.39
N GLY A 63 -17.79 -2.15 32.28
CA GLY A 63 -17.37 -1.71 30.97
C GLY A 63 -15.86 -1.70 30.73
N LYS A 64 -15.04 -2.14 31.70
CA LYS A 64 -13.59 -2.20 31.61
C LYS A 64 -13.15 -3.40 30.77
N LYS A 65 -12.13 -3.23 29.93
CA LYS A 65 -11.54 -4.35 29.18
C LYS A 65 -10.80 -5.32 30.09
N VAL A 66 -11.12 -6.60 29.90
CA VAL A 66 -10.40 -7.73 30.47
C VAL A 66 -9.82 -8.51 29.29
N PHE A 67 -8.55 -8.86 29.37
CA PHE A 67 -7.78 -9.49 28.29
C PHE A 67 -7.46 -10.93 28.64
N SER A 68 -7.42 -11.77 27.61
CA SER A 68 -6.79 -13.09 27.70
C SER A 68 -5.26 -12.95 27.77
N ASP A 69 -4.58 -14.07 28.02
CA ASP A 69 -3.15 -14.17 27.72
C ASP A 69 -2.89 -13.95 26.23
N TRP A 70 -1.67 -13.57 25.89
CA TRP A 70 -1.23 -13.46 24.50
C TRP A 70 -1.08 -14.86 23.89
N SER A 71 -1.34 -14.96 22.60
CA SER A 71 -1.07 -16.16 21.81
C SER A 71 0.42 -16.50 21.84
N ASN A 72 0.77 -17.70 21.41
CA ASN A 72 2.15 -18.03 21.05
C ASN A 72 2.63 -17.15 19.87
N ALA A 73 3.94 -17.01 19.75
CA ALA A 73 4.57 -16.33 18.61
C ALA A 73 4.27 -17.04 17.29
N TYR A 74 3.77 -16.31 16.29
CA TYR A 74 3.64 -16.83 14.94
C TYR A 74 4.66 -16.14 14.02
N PRO A 75 5.73 -16.83 13.60
CA PRO A 75 6.74 -16.25 12.73
C PRO A 75 6.23 -16.14 11.28
N PHE A 76 6.58 -15.06 10.60
CA PHE A 76 6.30 -14.87 9.16
C PHE A 76 7.33 -13.94 8.53
N VAL A 77 7.42 -13.98 7.19
CA VAL A 77 8.35 -13.16 6.41
C VAL A 77 7.55 -12.20 5.54
N VAL A 78 7.92 -10.92 5.58
CA VAL A 78 7.47 -9.91 4.63
C VAL A 78 8.57 -9.75 3.58
N SER A 79 8.25 -10.15 2.35
CA SER A 79 9.15 -10.00 1.19
C SER A 79 8.92 -8.67 0.49
N ALA A 80 9.92 -8.20 -0.27
CA ALA A 80 9.73 -7.08 -1.18
C ALA A 80 8.63 -7.42 -2.20
N ILE A 81 7.67 -6.50 -2.35
CA ILE A 81 6.57 -6.67 -3.31
C ILE A 81 6.82 -5.72 -4.47
N THR A 82 7.08 -6.29 -5.65
CA THR A 82 7.12 -5.53 -6.90
C THR A 82 5.70 -5.40 -7.43
N PRO A 83 5.20 -4.19 -7.70
CA PRO A 83 3.90 -4.02 -8.31
C PRO A 83 3.92 -4.49 -9.77
N ASP A 84 2.77 -4.93 -10.26
CA ASP A 84 2.59 -5.20 -11.67
C ASP A 84 2.73 -3.92 -12.50
N ALA A 85 3.05 -4.07 -13.79
CA ALA A 85 3.05 -2.95 -14.71
C ALA A 85 1.62 -2.44 -14.92
N PRO A 86 1.37 -1.13 -14.78
CA PRO A 86 0.05 -0.56 -15.03
C PRO A 86 -0.27 -0.56 -16.53
N VAL A 87 -1.55 -0.71 -16.87
CA VAL A 87 -2.02 -0.75 -18.25
C VAL A 87 -2.84 0.50 -18.57
N ILE A 88 -2.33 1.34 -19.47
CA ILE A 88 -3.09 2.47 -20.02
C ILE A 88 -4.20 1.93 -20.93
N THR A 89 -5.45 2.27 -20.62
CA THR A 89 -6.62 1.77 -21.37
C THR A 89 -7.19 2.80 -22.31
N ASN A 90 -6.99 4.09 -22.03
CA ASN A 90 -7.49 5.17 -22.88
C ASN A 90 -6.70 6.47 -22.68
N VAL A 91 -6.55 7.23 -23.76
CA VAL A 91 -6.04 8.61 -23.74
C VAL A 91 -7.01 9.49 -24.52
N LYS A 92 -7.69 10.39 -23.83
CA LYS A 92 -8.63 11.35 -24.45
C LYS A 92 -8.02 12.75 -24.47
N VAL A 93 -8.00 13.35 -25.65
CA VAL A 93 -7.54 14.73 -25.85
C VAL A 93 -8.75 15.64 -26.10
N SER A 94 -8.84 16.76 -25.39
CA SER A 94 -9.88 17.78 -25.57
C SER A 94 -9.25 19.16 -25.42
N GLY A 95 -9.03 19.86 -26.54
CA GLY A 95 -8.28 21.10 -26.56
C GLY A 95 -6.86 20.93 -26.00
N SER A 96 -6.52 21.69 -24.98
CA SER A 96 -5.23 21.57 -24.26
C SER A 96 -5.26 20.61 -23.05
N THR A 97 -6.31 19.81 -22.94
CA THR A 97 -6.46 18.84 -21.84
C THR A 97 -6.26 17.41 -22.33
N ILE A 98 -5.42 16.66 -21.66
CA ILE A 98 -5.22 15.22 -21.89
C ILE A 98 -5.65 14.46 -20.64
N LYS A 99 -6.59 13.53 -20.82
CA LYS A 99 -7.02 12.60 -19.75
C LYS A 99 -6.54 11.20 -20.07
N VAL A 100 -5.75 10.64 -19.17
CA VAL A 100 -5.24 9.27 -19.24
C VAL A 100 -6.07 8.40 -18.30
N THR A 101 -6.57 7.27 -18.80
CA THR A 101 -7.29 6.26 -18.01
C THR A 101 -6.47 4.97 -18.04
N TYR A 102 -6.40 4.28 -16.91
CA TYR A 102 -5.60 3.06 -16.76
C TYR A 102 -6.26 2.07 -15.80
N LYS A 103 -5.81 0.81 -15.85
CA LYS A 103 -6.18 -0.21 -14.86
C LYS A 103 -5.26 -0.11 -13.66
N ALA A 104 -5.81 -0.30 -12.48
CA ALA A 104 -5.04 -0.48 -11.26
C ALA A 104 -4.13 -1.72 -11.40
N ALA A 105 -2.88 -1.58 -10.97
CA ALA A 105 -1.91 -2.66 -10.95
C ALA A 105 -1.97 -3.38 -9.60
N ALA A 106 -1.84 -4.70 -9.62
CA ALA A 106 -1.74 -5.47 -8.38
C ALA A 106 -0.49 -5.04 -7.58
N ASN A 107 -0.59 -5.06 -6.27
CA ASN A 107 0.48 -4.70 -5.34
C ASN A 107 0.98 -3.24 -5.45
N ALA A 108 0.28 -2.36 -6.15
CA ALA A 108 0.62 -0.95 -6.22
C ALA A 108 0.04 -0.18 -5.02
N THR A 109 0.84 0.68 -4.42
CA THR A 109 0.37 1.68 -3.43
C THR A 109 0.21 3.07 -4.06
N GLY A 110 0.62 3.23 -5.33
CA GLY A 110 0.45 4.45 -6.09
C GLY A 110 1.08 4.42 -7.47
N TYR A 111 0.97 5.55 -8.19
CA TYR A 111 1.38 5.68 -9.58
C TYR A 111 2.06 7.01 -9.84
N ASP A 112 3.01 7.00 -10.79
CA ASP A 112 3.54 8.20 -11.41
C ASP A 112 3.23 8.16 -12.91
N ILE A 113 2.72 9.26 -13.47
CA ILE A 113 2.38 9.40 -14.89
C ILE A 113 3.02 10.67 -15.44
N VAL A 114 3.62 10.58 -16.62
CA VAL A 114 4.25 11.69 -17.29
C VAL A 114 3.85 11.77 -18.76
N LEU A 115 3.86 12.98 -19.32
CA LEU A 115 3.78 13.24 -20.75
C LEU A 115 5.12 13.76 -21.22
N GLY A 116 5.77 13.09 -22.19
CA GLY A 116 7.02 13.51 -22.80
C GLY A 116 6.82 13.92 -24.26
N THR A 117 7.60 14.91 -24.73
CA THR A 117 7.58 15.36 -26.13
C THR A 117 8.31 14.44 -27.09
N GLY A 118 8.97 13.43 -26.57
CA GLY A 118 9.66 12.40 -27.33
C GLY A 118 9.75 11.10 -26.54
N SER A 119 10.33 10.08 -27.13
CA SER A 119 10.57 8.80 -26.48
C SER A 119 12.01 8.35 -26.70
N LYS A 120 12.53 7.62 -25.72
CA LYS A 120 13.80 6.90 -25.84
C LYS A 120 13.61 5.43 -25.47
N LYS A 121 14.43 4.56 -26.05
CA LYS A 121 14.50 3.18 -25.60
C LYS A 121 15.52 3.06 -24.46
N GLU A 122 15.12 2.41 -23.40
CA GLU A 122 15.95 2.14 -22.23
C GLU A 122 15.60 0.74 -21.71
N ASN A 123 16.58 -0.15 -21.66
CA ASN A 123 16.39 -1.57 -21.28
C ASN A 123 15.28 -2.29 -22.08
N GLY A 124 15.19 -2.00 -23.40
CA GLY A 124 14.19 -2.60 -24.28
C GLY A 124 12.80 -1.95 -24.25
N GLU A 125 12.53 -1.08 -23.32
CA GLU A 125 11.26 -0.36 -23.19
C GLU A 125 11.31 1.03 -23.82
N THR A 126 10.18 1.47 -24.38
CA THR A 126 10.01 2.84 -24.86
C THR A 126 9.51 3.71 -23.72
N ARG A 127 10.32 4.70 -23.33
CA ARG A 127 10.01 5.61 -22.23
C ARG A 127 9.83 7.05 -22.72
N PRO A 128 8.90 7.83 -22.13
CA PRO A 128 8.76 9.24 -22.44
C PRO A 128 10.05 10.01 -22.09
N TYR A 129 10.33 11.03 -22.86
CA TYR A 129 11.53 11.86 -22.76
C TYR A 129 11.12 13.34 -22.77
N GLN A 130 11.82 14.20 -22.05
CA GLN A 130 11.56 15.63 -21.95
C GLN A 130 10.12 15.98 -21.50
N TYR A 131 9.71 15.50 -20.34
CA TYR A 131 8.36 15.75 -19.82
C TYR A 131 8.22 17.04 -18.97
N GLY A 132 9.30 17.66 -18.52
CA GLY A 132 9.25 18.92 -17.77
C GLY A 132 8.23 18.91 -16.62
N ASN A 133 7.26 19.81 -16.68
CA ASN A 133 6.20 19.94 -15.69
C ASN A 133 4.97 19.06 -15.95
N HIS A 134 4.91 18.34 -17.09
CA HIS A 134 3.79 17.48 -17.43
C HIS A 134 3.90 16.12 -16.75
N LYS A 135 3.83 16.15 -15.40
CA LYS A 135 3.93 14.96 -14.54
C LYS A 135 2.88 14.99 -13.44
N LYS A 136 2.33 13.84 -13.13
CA LYS A 136 1.48 13.56 -11.98
C LYS A 136 2.16 12.48 -11.17
N LEU A 137 2.75 12.89 -10.05
CA LEU A 137 3.52 12.00 -9.18
C LEU A 137 2.72 11.69 -7.92
N ASN A 138 2.98 10.53 -7.34
CA ASN A 138 2.38 10.12 -6.07
C ASN A 138 0.84 10.03 -6.13
N LEU A 139 0.29 9.62 -7.28
CA LEU A 139 -1.14 9.30 -7.35
C LEU A 139 -1.43 8.13 -6.43
N LYS A 140 -2.51 8.22 -5.64
CA LYS A 140 -2.85 7.22 -4.63
C LYS A 140 -3.33 5.92 -5.25
N GLU A 141 -3.20 4.84 -4.50
CA GLU A 141 -3.90 3.57 -4.75
C GLU A 141 -5.38 3.82 -5.04
N GLY A 142 -5.94 3.09 -6.01
CA GLY A 142 -7.34 3.28 -6.44
C GLY A 142 -7.58 4.41 -7.44
N THR A 143 -6.60 5.30 -7.68
CA THR A 143 -6.67 6.26 -8.77
C THR A 143 -6.55 5.51 -10.09
N VAL A 144 -7.48 5.77 -11.02
CA VAL A 144 -7.50 5.13 -12.36
C VAL A 144 -7.52 6.15 -13.49
N THR A 145 -7.41 7.44 -13.17
CA THR A 145 -7.35 8.52 -14.15
C THR A 145 -6.36 9.61 -13.73
N ALA A 146 -5.66 10.17 -14.71
CA ALA A 146 -4.84 11.38 -14.55
C ALA A 146 -5.21 12.41 -15.61
N THR A 147 -5.36 13.68 -15.23
CA THR A 147 -5.72 14.76 -16.14
C THR A 147 -4.63 15.80 -16.17
N PHE A 148 -4.10 16.09 -17.36
CA PHE A 148 -3.13 17.13 -17.63
C PHE A 148 -3.86 18.29 -18.32
N LYS A 149 -3.70 19.50 -17.80
CA LYS A 149 -4.27 20.74 -18.35
C LYS A 149 -3.17 21.62 -18.95
N ASN A 150 -3.55 22.51 -19.85
CA ASN A 150 -2.63 23.47 -20.47
C ASN A 150 -1.44 22.78 -21.19
N VAL A 151 -1.72 21.62 -21.82
CA VAL A 151 -0.73 20.90 -22.59
C VAL A 151 -0.56 21.61 -23.94
N PRO A 152 0.65 22.05 -24.32
CA PRO A 152 0.90 22.68 -25.60
C PRO A 152 0.59 21.76 -26.79
N LYS A 153 0.30 22.35 -27.95
CA LYS A 153 0.19 21.57 -29.19
C LYS A 153 1.48 20.82 -29.48
N GLY A 154 1.34 19.57 -29.92
CA GLY A 154 2.47 18.72 -30.24
C GLY A 154 2.14 17.23 -30.12
N THR A 155 3.13 16.41 -30.39
CA THR A 155 3.05 14.97 -30.17
C THR A 155 3.59 14.65 -28.79
N TRP A 156 2.81 13.93 -27.99
CA TRP A 156 3.16 13.57 -26.63
C TRP A 156 3.15 12.06 -26.45
N VAL A 157 4.10 11.56 -25.70
CA VAL A 157 4.19 10.14 -25.32
C VAL A 157 3.80 10.05 -23.85
N VAL A 158 2.83 9.18 -23.54
CA VAL A 158 2.42 8.88 -22.16
C VAL A 158 3.30 7.78 -21.62
N GLY A 159 3.85 7.98 -20.43
CA GLY A 159 4.52 6.94 -19.68
C GLY A 159 3.99 6.90 -18.26
N MET A 160 3.93 5.71 -17.68
CA MET A 160 3.57 5.53 -16.28
C MET A 160 4.27 4.33 -15.67
N HIS A 161 4.43 4.37 -14.37
CA HIS A 161 4.80 3.21 -13.59
C HIS A 161 3.97 3.16 -12.29
N ALA A 162 3.82 1.97 -11.76
CA ALA A 162 3.31 1.74 -10.42
C ALA A 162 4.47 1.67 -9.44
N PHE A 163 4.23 2.00 -8.20
CA PHE A 163 5.20 1.79 -7.12
C PHE A 163 4.53 1.19 -5.88
N ASN A 164 5.34 0.52 -5.07
CA ASN A 164 4.97 0.07 -3.75
C ASN A 164 5.79 0.83 -2.70
N ARG A 165 5.16 1.24 -1.62
CA ARG A 165 5.81 1.86 -0.47
C ARG A 165 5.65 1.00 0.77
N THR A 166 6.68 0.95 1.58
CA THR A 166 6.67 0.25 2.87
C THR A 166 6.20 1.12 4.03
N SER A 167 6.01 2.43 3.78
CA SER A 167 5.39 3.38 4.69
C SER A 167 4.69 4.47 3.89
N GLU A 168 3.73 5.20 4.49
CA GLU A 168 2.98 6.26 3.81
C GLU A 168 3.92 7.36 3.27
N ASP A 169 4.97 7.69 4.02
CA ASP A 169 6.01 8.66 3.64
C ASP A 169 7.29 7.98 3.11
N GLY A 170 7.25 6.66 2.94
CA GLY A 170 8.41 5.85 2.56
C GLY A 170 8.86 6.03 1.12
N LYS A 171 10.06 5.51 0.83
CA LYS A 171 10.57 5.43 -0.54
C LYS A 171 9.70 4.48 -1.38
N LYS A 172 9.59 4.82 -2.65
CA LYS A 172 8.92 4.01 -3.69
C LYS A 172 9.77 2.80 -4.06
#